data_3f1bcd83cbcc670ed7a4522cd9f5712a
#
_entry.id   3f1bcd83cbcc670ed7a4522cd9f5712a
#
_cell.length_a   1.000
_cell.length_b   1.000
_cell.length_c   1.000
_cell.angle_alpha   90.00
_cell.angle_beta   90.00
_cell.angle_gamma   90.00
#
_symmetry.space_group_name_H-M   'P 1'
#
loop_
_entity.id
_entity.type
_entity.pdbx_description
1 polymer ?
#
loop_
_entity_poly.entity_id
_entity_poly.type
_entity_poly.pdbx_seq_one_letter_code
_entity_poly.pdbx_strand_id
1 'polypeptide(L)'
;AATILAVNQLWELHWPMERLRTIAATLGADMPFCLSGGFAHGTGFGERIEVIDAGSAAERNLIGQGYAGEVLVGAYQSQLSTPEVYHTFDAVGPGNDDRNHLQAAAISLHPRSGQAIDAAVNAGARHAFVSGSGPSVVAFVPDSTTAQRIIDAWRNGGMVDRIIKASAPAHPIIGVSQ
;
A
#
# COMPACT_ATOMS: atom_id res chain seq x y z
N ALA A 1 -7.92 -9.50 9.13
CA ALA A 1 -6.69 -9.49 9.94
C ALA A 1 -6.99 -9.05 11.38
N ALA A 2 -7.47 -7.83 11.60
CA ALA A 2 -7.73 -7.30 12.95
C ALA A 2 -8.60 -8.24 13.81
N THR A 3 -9.70 -8.74 13.27
CA THR A 3 -10.58 -9.70 13.96
C THR A 3 -9.85 -10.98 14.40
N ILE A 4 -8.97 -11.51 13.55
CA ILE A 4 -8.19 -12.73 13.87
C ILE A 4 -7.28 -12.46 15.09
N LEU A 5 -6.58 -11.32 15.10
CA LEU A 5 -5.73 -10.92 16.22
C LEU A 5 -6.55 -10.70 17.49
N ALA A 6 -7.68 -9.97 17.38
CA ALA A 6 -8.54 -9.69 18.50
C ALA A 6 -9.12 -10.96 19.13
N VAL A 7 -9.62 -11.91 18.33
CA VAL A 7 -10.13 -13.19 18.79
C VAL A 7 -9.03 -14.02 19.45
N ASN A 8 -7.84 -14.09 18.84
CA ASN A 8 -6.71 -14.81 19.43
C ASN A 8 -6.34 -14.28 20.81
N GLN A 9 -6.38 -12.96 20.99
CA GLN A 9 -6.12 -12.30 22.26
C GLN A 9 -7.27 -12.48 23.25
N LEU A 10 -8.52 -12.16 22.84
CA LEU A 10 -9.69 -12.15 23.72
C LEU A 10 -10.03 -13.55 24.27
N TRP A 11 -9.85 -14.57 23.46
CA TRP A 11 -10.13 -15.97 23.85
C TRP A 11 -8.89 -16.69 24.40
N GLU A 12 -7.79 -15.96 24.59
CA GLU A 12 -6.54 -16.50 25.15
C GLU A 12 -6.06 -17.76 24.42
N LEU A 13 -6.25 -17.81 23.09
CA LEU A 13 -5.92 -18.99 22.30
C LEU A 13 -4.41 -19.21 22.19
N HIS A 14 -3.63 -18.14 22.31
CA HIS A 14 -2.16 -18.14 22.21
C HIS A 14 -1.61 -18.84 20.96
N TRP A 15 -2.36 -18.77 19.86
CA TRP A 15 -1.92 -19.37 18.60
C TRP A 15 -0.74 -18.58 18.03
N PRO A 16 0.29 -19.27 17.54
CA PRO A 16 1.44 -18.63 16.94
C PRO A 16 1.05 -17.90 15.64
N MET A 17 1.79 -16.85 15.31
CA MET A 17 1.53 -16.00 14.14
C MET A 17 1.46 -16.81 12.83
N GLU A 18 2.28 -17.85 12.68
CA GLU A 18 2.25 -18.73 11.52
C GLU A 18 0.88 -19.40 11.31
N ARG A 19 0.27 -19.90 12.40
CA ARG A 19 -1.08 -20.48 12.34
C ARG A 19 -2.12 -19.42 11.96
N LEU A 20 -2.00 -18.21 12.50
CA LEU A 20 -2.90 -17.10 12.17
C LEU A 20 -2.77 -16.71 10.69
N ARG A 21 -1.55 -16.68 10.15
CA ARG A 21 -1.29 -16.43 8.72
C ARG A 21 -1.89 -17.52 7.83
N THR A 22 -1.78 -18.78 8.22
CA THR A 22 -2.38 -19.90 7.47
C THR A 22 -3.90 -19.74 7.38
N ILE A 23 -4.56 -19.37 8.48
CA ILE A 23 -6.00 -19.09 8.48
C ILE A 23 -6.29 -17.85 7.63
N ALA A 24 -5.52 -16.80 7.78
CA ALA A 24 -5.70 -15.55 7.04
C ALA A 24 -5.62 -15.77 5.52
N ALA A 25 -4.68 -16.60 5.06
CA ALA A 25 -4.52 -16.92 3.64
C ALA A 25 -5.76 -17.56 3.01
N THR A 26 -6.58 -18.27 3.79
CA THR A 26 -7.87 -18.82 3.30
C THR A 26 -8.94 -17.76 3.08
N LEU A 27 -8.76 -16.55 3.64
CA LEU A 27 -9.71 -15.45 3.56
C LEU A 27 -9.33 -14.43 2.47
N GLY A 28 -8.08 -14.41 2.04
CA GLY A 28 -7.61 -13.53 0.97
C GLY A 28 -6.08 -13.40 0.98
N ALA A 29 -5.52 -13.13 -0.20
CA ALA A 29 -4.07 -13.09 -0.42
C ALA A 29 -3.35 -12.02 0.44
N ASP A 30 -3.98 -10.85 0.64
CA ASP A 30 -3.38 -9.74 1.39
C ASP A 30 -3.49 -9.91 2.93
N MET A 31 -4.34 -10.84 3.39
CA MET A 31 -4.65 -10.99 4.81
C MET A 31 -3.46 -11.42 5.67
N PRO A 32 -2.56 -12.31 5.21
CA PRO A 32 -1.35 -12.66 5.97
C PRO A 32 -0.43 -11.46 6.20
N PHE A 33 -0.25 -10.57 5.21
CA PHE A 33 0.52 -9.34 5.37
C PHE A 33 -0.11 -8.40 6.40
N CYS A 34 -1.42 -8.22 6.35
CA CYS A 34 -2.15 -7.38 7.32
C CYS A 34 -2.06 -7.88 8.77
N LEU A 35 -1.71 -9.15 9.01
CA LEU A 35 -1.41 -9.66 10.36
C LEU A 35 -0.01 -9.29 10.84
N SER A 36 0.93 -9.12 9.92
CA SER A 36 2.34 -8.88 10.23
C SER A 36 2.68 -7.39 10.21
N GLY A 37 2.24 -6.70 9.18
CA GLY A 37 2.65 -5.33 8.89
C GLY A 37 4.15 -5.24 8.57
N GLY A 38 4.69 -4.03 8.67
CA GLY A 38 6.09 -3.77 8.40
C GLY A 38 6.45 -3.77 6.93
N PHE A 39 7.65 -4.24 6.63
CA PHE A 39 8.06 -4.60 5.29
C PHE A 39 8.04 -6.12 5.12
N ALA A 40 7.61 -6.59 3.99
CA ALA A 40 7.60 -8.02 3.69
C ALA A 40 7.76 -8.27 2.20
N HIS A 41 8.28 -9.45 1.86
CA HIS A 41 8.28 -9.99 0.52
C HIS A 41 7.14 -10.99 0.39
N GLY A 42 6.22 -10.73 -0.53
CA GLY A 42 5.10 -11.62 -0.83
C GLY A 42 5.37 -12.43 -2.10
N THR A 43 5.08 -13.72 -2.06
CA THR A 43 5.17 -14.63 -3.22
C THR A 43 3.87 -15.41 -3.40
N GLY A 44 3.77 -16.21 -4.47
CA GLY A 44 2.53 -16.86 -4.85
C GLY A 44 1.56 -15.82 -5.43
N PHE A 45 0.35 -15.76 -4.88
CA PHE A 45 -0.63 -14.70 -5.15
C PHE A 45 -0.54 -13.54 -4.14
N GLY A 46 0.52 -13.51 -3.29
CA GLY A 46 0.71 -12.56 -2.20
C GLY A 46 0.47 -13.16 -0.80
N GLU A 47 0.00 -14.40 -0.72
CA GLU A 47 -0.32 -15.06 0.54
C GLU A 47 0.89 -15.61 1.31
N ARG A 48 2.01 -15.84 0.60
CA ARG A 48 3.27 -16.33 1.20
C ARG A 48 4.13 -15.14 1.58
N ILE A 49 4.12 -14.79 2.85
CA ILE A 49 4.77 -13.59 3.37
C ILE A 49 6.06 -13.96 4.10
N GLU A 50 7.16 -13.39 3.63
CA GLU A 50 8.44 -13.34 4.34
C GLU A 50 8.62 -11.92 4.91
N VAL A 51 8.50 -11.79 6.22
CA VAL A 51 8.64 -10.50 6.90
C VAL A 51 10.11 -10.10 6.94
N ILE A 52 10.39 -8.86 6.60
CA ILE A 52 11.72 -8.28 6.71
C ILE A 52 11.94 -7.87 8.16
N ASP A 53 12.94 -8.46 8.79
CA ASP A 53 13.24 -8.22 10.20
C ASP A 53 13.62 -6.75 10.45
N ALA A 54 13.08 -6.21 11.54
CA ALA A 54 13.41 -4.87 12.00
C ALA A 54 14.90 -4.75 12.32
N GLY A 55 15.53 -3.67 11.87
CA GLY A 55 16.97 -3.43 12.02
C GLY A 55 17.85 -4.25 11.06
N SER A 56 17.27 -5.04 10.14
CA SER A 56 18.03 -5.77 9.13
C SER A 56 18.66 -4.84 8.08
N ALA A 57 19.62 -5.36 7.31
CA ALA A 57 20.19 -4.61 6.20
C ALA A 57 19.15 -4.33 5.10
N ALA A 58 18.21 -5.27 4.88
CA ALA A 58 17.13 -5.13 3.93
C ALA A 58 16.17 -3.98 4.32
N GLU A 59 15.77 -3.92 5.59
CA GLU A 59 14.93 -2.82 6.09
C GLU A 59 15.65 -1.47 5.96
N ARG A 60 16.91 -1.38 6.42
CA ARG A 60 17.68 -0.13 6.28
C ARG A 60 17.82 0.33 4.83
N ASN A 61 17.95 -0.61 3.89
CA ASN A 61 18.00 -0.29 2.48
C ASN A 61 16.67 0.32 1.99
N LEU A 62 15.52 -0.28 2.31
CA LEU A 62 14.20 0.24 1.96
C LEU A 62 13.95 1.63 2.57
N ILE A 63 14.33 1.82 3.83
CA ILE A 63 14.26 3.13 4.50
C ILE A 63 15.15 4.15 3.79
N GLY A 64 16.38 3.77 3.46
CA GLY A 64 17.33 4.62 2.72
C GLY A 64 16.84 4.99 1.32
N GLN A 65 16.11 4.12 0.66
CA GLN A 65 15.43 4.38 -0.60
C GLN A 65 14.19 5.28 -0.47
N GLY A 66 13.73 5.58 0.75
CA GLY A 66 12.62 6.48 1.00
C GLY A 66 11.24 5.82 1.07
N TYR A 67 11.18 4.51 1.31
CA TYR A 67 9.93 3.77 1.52
C TYR A 67 9.46 3.77 2.99
N ALA A 68 9.93 4.73 3.79
CA ALA A 68 9.49 4.94 5.17
C ALA A 68 9.20 6.40 5.43
N GLY A 69 8.34 6.66 6.42
CA GLY A 69 7.95 7.99 6.86
C GLY A 69 6.51 8.33 6.52
N GLU A 70 6.22 9.61 6.32
CA GLU A 70 4.87 10.08 5.98
C GLU A 70 4.49 9.66 4.56
N VAL A 71 3.26 9.19 4.43
CA VAL A 71 2.64 8.76 3.17
C VAL A 71 1.31 9.47 2.99
N LEU A 72 1.07 9.98 1.81
CA LEU A 72 -0.23 10.46 1.38
C LEU A 72 -0.91 9.40 0.51
N VAL A 73 -2.15 9.08 0.84
CA VAL A 73 -2.98 8.19 0.02
C VAL A 73 -4.07 9.03 -0.65
N GLY A 74 -4.05 9.06 -1.96
CA GLY A 74 -5.11 9.61 -2.80
C GLY A 74 -6.13 8.52 -3.12
N ALA A 75 -7.35 8.66 -2.60
CA ALA A 75 -8.42 7.69 -2.78
C ALA A 75 -9.54 8.25 -3.66
N TYR A 76 -10.29 7.35 -4.31
CA TYR A 76 -11.36 7.66 -5.25
C TYR A 76 -12.66 6.99 -4.83
N GLN A 77 -13.80 7.59 -5.21
CA GLN A 77 -15.11 6.96 -5.07
C GLN A 77 -15.32 5.87 -6.13
N SER A 78 -14.74 6.07 -7.31
CA SER A 78 -14.71 5.04 -8.36
C SER A 78 -13.82 3.86 -7.94
N GLN A 79 -14.17 2.67 -8.42
CA GLN A 79 -13.41 1.45 -8.20
C GLN A 79 -12.95 0.90 -9.54
N LEU A 80 -11.78 0.29 -9.59
CA LEU A 80 -11.35 -0.55 -10.69
C LEU A 80 -11.62 -2.02 -10.34
N SER A 81 -12.07 -2.77 -11.32
CA SER A 81 -12.18 -4.21 -11.21
C SER A 81 -10.78 -4.82 -11.32
N THR A 82 -10.31 -5.49 -10.26
CA THR A 82 -9.00 -6.16 -10.28
C THR A 82 -8.84 -7.11 -11.47
N PRO A 83 -9.82 -7.99 -11.81
CA PRO A 83 -9.74 -8.80 -13.04
C PRO A 83 -9.60 -7.98 -14.31
N GLU A 84 -10.28 -6.83 -14.44
CA GLU A 84 -10.18 -5.96 -15.61
C GLU A 84 -8.79 -5.32 -15.72
N VAL A 85 -8.19 -4.93 -14.60
CA VAL A 85 -6.81 -4.40 -14.57
C VAL A 85 -5.82 -5.46 -15.05
N TYR A 86 -5.95 -6.71 -14.58
CA TYR A 86 -5.09 -7.81 -15.06
C TYR A 86 -5.29 -8.11 -16.55
N HIS A 87 -6.55 -8.13 -17.03
CA HIS A 87 -6.83 -8.30 -18.44
C HIS A 87 -6.21 -7.19 -19.29
N THR A 88 -6.30 -5.95 -18.81
CA THR A 88 -5.68 -4.80 -19.48
C THR A 88 -4.16 -4.91 -19.46
N PHE A 89 -3.58 -5.36 -18.33
CA PHE A 89 -2.14 -5.61 -18.21
C PHE A 89 -1.65 -6.65 -19.22
N ASP A 90 -2.40 -7.73 -19.46
CA ASP A 90 -2.06 -8.73 -20.47
C ASP A 90 -1.99 -8.13 -21.88
N ALA A 91 -2.74 -7.07 -22.13
CA ALA A 91 -2.76 -6.38 -23.42
C ALA A 91 -1.69 -5.28 -23.56
N VAL A 92 -1.42 -4.51 -22.47
CA VAL A 92 -0.50 -3.36 -22.52
C VAL A 92 0.91 -3.67 -21.98
N GLY A 93 1.05 -4.75 -21.24
CA GLY A 93 2.29 -5.15 -20.58
C GLY A 93 2.64 -4.30 -19.36
N PRO A 94 3.79 -4.60 -18.71
CA PRO A 94 4.33 -3.77 -17.65
C PRO A 94 4.76 -2.42 -18.21
N GLY A 95 4.43 -1.35 -17.48
CA GLY A 95 4.96 -0.03 -17.80
C GLY A 95 6.46 0.09 -17.47
N ASN A 96 6.97 1.30 -17.54
CA ASN A 96 8.39 1.58 -17.23
C ASN A 96 8.66 1.75 -15.72
N ASP A 97 7.69 1.48 -14.86
CA ASP A 97 7.79 1.65 -13.40
C ASP A 97 7.84 0.28 -12.73
N ASP A 98 9.01 -0.10 -12.24
CA ASP A 98 9.26 -1.37 -11.56
C ASP A 98 8.56 -1.49 -10.19
N ARG A 99 8.04 -0.38 -9.65
CA ARG A 99 7.35 -0.36 -8.34
C ARG A 99 5.97 -1.01 -8.38
N ASN A 100 5.28 -0.90 -9.52
CA ASN A 100 3.99 -1.54 -9.72
C ASN A 100 3.75 -1.85 -11.21
N HIS A 101 3.90 -3.08 -11.61
CA HIS A 101 3.72 -3.49 -13.00
C HIS A 101 2.29 -3.27 -13.52
N LEU A 102 1.29 -3.25 -12.62
CA LEU A 102 -0.11 -2.97 -13.00
C LEU A 102 -0.39 -1.49 -13.23
N GLN A 103 0.57 -0.59 -12.92
CA GLN A 103 0.35 0.85 -12.97
C GLN A 103 -0.10 1.35 -14.35
N ALA A 104 0.53 0.88 -15.42
CA ALA A 104 0.17 1.31 -16.79
C ALA A 104 -1.27 0.90 -17.12
N ALA A 105 -1.67 -0.31 -16.78
CA ALA A 105 -3.04 -0.81 -16.98
C ALA A 105 -4.04 -0.01 -16.13
N ALA A 106 -3.75 0.21 -14.85
CA ALA A 106 -4.60 0.98 -13.96
C ALA A 106 -4.80 2.43 -14.43
N ILE A 107 -3.73 3.08 -14.90
CA ILE A 107 -3.79 4.46 -15.43
C ILE A 107 -4.59 4.52 -16.74
N SER A 108 -4.48 3.51 -17.60
CA SER A 108 -5.27 3.47 -18.85
C SER A 108 -6.77 3.39 -18.58
N LEU A 109 -7.17 2.67 -17.53
CA LEU A 109 -8.56 2.54 -17.07
C LEU A 109 -9.02 3.73 -16.22
N HIS A 110 -8.09 4.36 -15.49
CA HIS A 110 -8.37 5.49 -14.61
C HIS A 110 -7.31 6.59 -14.72
N PRO A 111 -7.37 7.45 -15.76
CA PRO A 111 -6.35 8.47 -16.05
C PRO A 111 -6.09 9.47 -14.92
N ARG A 112 -7.08 9.72 -14.03
CA ARG A 112 -6.90 10.59 -12.86
C ARG A 112 -5.80 10.10 -11.92
N SER A 113 -5.59 8.78 -11.83
CA SER A 113 -4.48 8.22 -11.04
C SER A 113 -3.12 8.66 -11.58
N GLY A 114 -2.95 8.67 -12.91
CA GLY A 114 -1.73 9.18 -13.54
C GLY A 114 -1.51 10.66 -13.26
N GLN A 115 -2.55 11.48 -13.41
CA GLN A 115 -2.48 12.92 -13.10
C GLN A 115 -2.08 13.18 -11.64
N ALA A 116 -2.64 12.38 -10.70
CA ALA A 116 -2.30 12.51 -9.29
C ALA A 116 -0.85 12.11 -9.00
N ILE A 117 -0.33 11.07 -9.65
CA ILE A 117 1.07 10.64 -9.57
C ILE A 117 1.98 11.75 -10.08
N ASP A 118 1.73 12.27 -11.28
CA ASP A 118 2.53 13.33 -11.90
C ASP A 118 2.56 14.59 -11.02
N ALA A 119 1.41 14.99 -10.48
CA ALA A 119 1.32 16.12 -9.57
C ALA A 119 2.12 15.91 -8.28
N ALA A 120 2.09 14.69 -7.71
CA ALA A 120 2.86 14.38 -6.51
C ALA A 120 4.37 14.39 -6.80
N VAL A 121 4.81 13.82 -7.90
CA VAL A 121 6.22 13.84 -8.32
C VAL A 121 6.70 15.28 -8.56
N ASN A 122 5.93 16.08 -9.30
CA ASN A 122 6.25 17.48 -9.57
C ASN A 122 6.29 18.34 -8.29
N ALA A 123 5.50 17.98 -7.28
CA ALA A 123 5.52 18.65 -5.97
C ALA A 123 6.66 18.16 -5.06
N GLY A 124 7.42 17.13 -5.45
CA GLY A 124 8.62 16.66 -4.76
C GLY A 124 8.43 15.37 -3.95
N ALA A 125 7.44 14.55 -4.24
CA ALA A 125 7.34 13.20 -3.66
C ALA A 125 8.61 12.39 -3.98
N ARG A 126 9.08 11.61 -3.01
CA ARG A 126 10.18 10.65 -3.25
C ARG A 126 9.75 9.53 -4.18
N HIS A 127 8.55 9.03 -3.94
CA HIS A 127 7.89 8.02 -4.75
C HIS A 127 6.42 8.38 -4.87
N ALA A 128 5.82 8.16 -6.04
CA ALA A 128 4.38 8.16 -6.23
C ALA A 128 4.01 7.08 -7.24
N PHE A 129 3.00 6.28 -6.92
CA PHE A 129 2.58 5.16 -7.76
C PHE A 129 1.17 4.68 -7.38
N VAL A 130 0.57 3.88 -8.25
CA VAL A 130 -0.72 3.22 -7.99
C VAL A 130 -0.53 2.15 -6.92
N SER A 131 -1.43 2.11 -5.94
CA SER A 131 -1.44 1.08 -4.89
C SER A 131 -2.20 -0.16 -5.37
N GLY A 132 -1.50 -1.30 -5.49
CA GLY A 132 -2.08 -2.55 -5.97
C GLY A 132 -2.64 -2.43 -7.38
N SER A 133 -3.88 -2.91 -7.60
CA SER A 133 -4.60 -2.75 -8.88
C SER A 133 -5.23 -1.36 -9.06
N GLY A 134 -5.11 -0.47 -8.11
CA GLY A 134 -5.66 0.87 -8.15
C GLY A 134 -7.18 0.95 -7.81
N PRO A 135 -7.82 2.10 -8.11
CA PRO A 135 -7.24 3.33 -8.65
C PRO A 135 -6.44 4.15 -7.62
N SER A 136 -6.47 3.80 -6.32
CA SER A 136 -5.79 4.56 -5.26
C SER A 136 -4.31 4.77 -5.58
N VAL A 137 -3.78 5.95 -5.25
CA VAL A 137 -2.38 6.30 -5.42
C VAL A 137 -1.73 6.55 -4.06
N VAL A 138 -0.45 6.25 -3.95
CA VAL A 138 0.36 6.56 -2.78
C VAL A 138 1.48 7.49 -3.16
N ALA A 139 1.83 8.42 -2.25
CA ALA A 139 2.97 9.31 -2.39
C ALA A 139 3.78 9.31 -1.09
N PHE A 140 5.04 8.88 -1.15
CA PHE A 140 6.01 8.97 -0.06
C PHE A 140 6.62 10.37 -0.07
N VAL A 141 6.58 11.05 1.06
CA VAL A 141 7.01 12.45 1.16
C VAL A 141 8.26 12.60 2.03
N PRO A 142 9.21 13.47 1.63
CA PRO A 142 10.43 13.70 2.41
C PRO A 142 10.18 14.53 3.68
N ASP A 143 9.17 15.41 3.67
CA ASP A 143 8.88 16.36 4.72
C ASP A 143 7.45 16.90 4.63
N SER A 144 7.02 17.58 5.70
CA SER A 144 5.67 18.15 5.81
C SER A 144 5.38 19.28 4.81
N THR A 145 6.41 20.01 4.37
CA THR A 145 6.26 21.08 3.37
C THR A 145 5.91 20.47 2.00
N THR A 146 6.60 19.41 1.62
CA THR A 146 6.29 18.64 0.41
C THR A 146 4.93 17.98 0.51
N ALA A 147 4.58 17.40 1.68
CA ALA A 147 3.26 16.85 1.90
C ALA A 147 2.16 17.89 1.64
N GLN A 148 2.33 19.12 2.16
CA GLN A 148 1.35 20.19 1.95
C GLN A 148 1.26 20.59 0.48
N ARG A 149 2.37 20.71 -0.24
CA ARG A 149 2.36 21.01 -1.69
C ARG A 149 1.60 19.96 -2.50
N ILE A 150 1.77 18.67 -2.18
CA ILE A 150 1.05 17.59 -2.84
C ILE A 150 -0.45 17.68 -2.53
N ILE A 151 -0.82 17.89 -1.27
CA ILE A 151 -2.20 18.05 -0.84
C ILE A 151 -2.88 19.18 -1.61
N ASP A 152 -2.21 20.33 -1.72
CA ASP A 152 -2.73 21.49 -2.42
C ASP A 152 -2.86 21.24 -3.94
N ALA A 153 -1.86 20.59 -4.55
CA ALA A 153 -1.92 20.19 -5.96
C ALA A 153 -3.09 19.24 -6.23
N TRP A 154 -3.27 18.22 -5.41
CA TRP A 154 -4.35 17.25 -5.56
C TRP A 154 -5.73 17.87 -5.35
N ARG A 155 -5.88 18.76 -4.38
CA ARG A 155 -7.15 19.49 -4.11
C ARG A 155 -7.48 20.46 -5.21
N ASN A 156 -6.53 21.33 -5.57
CA ASN A 156 -6.76 22.37 -6.57
C ASN A 156 -7.02 21.80 -7.96
N GLY A 157 -6.39 20.69 -8.29
CA GLY A 157 -6.60 19.98 -9.55
C GLY A 157 -7.80 19.02 -9.55
N GLY A 158 -8.46 18.78 -8.42
CA GLY A 158 -9.53 17.80 -8.31
C GLY A 158 -9.06 16.37 -8.66
N MET A 159 -7.78 16.08 -8.38
CA MET A 159 -7.14 14.86 -8.88
C MET A 159 -7.52 13.61 -8.09
N VAL A 160 -7.93 13.77 -6.84
CA VAL A 160 -8.38 12.71 -5.94
C VAL A 160 -9.65 13.13 -5.21
N ASP A 161 -10.46 12.18 -4.77
CA ASP A 161 -11.71 12.48 -4.07
C ASP A 161 -11.48 12.59 -2.55
N ARG A 162 -10.47 11.90 -2.04
CA ARG A 162 -10.09 11.92 -0.63
C ARG A 162 -8.58 11.80 -0.47
N ILE A 163 -8.03 12.55 0.49
CA ILE A 163 -6.62 12.48 0.87
C ILE A 163 -6.53 11.94 2.30
N ILE A 164 -5.74 10.89 2.48
CA ILE A 164 -5.49 10.26 3.78
C ILE A 164 -4.00 10.40 4.08
N LYS A 165 -3.66 10.93 5.25
CA LYS A 165 -2.30 10.92 5.78
C LYS A 165 -2.08 9.62 6.54
N ALA A 166 -0.96 8.97 6.27
CA ALA A 166 -0.56 7.72 6.90
C ALA A 166 0.95 7.72 7.14
N SER A 167 1.46 6.67 7.74
CA SER A 167 2.89 6.42 7.88
C SER A 167 3.23 4.99 7.44
N ALA A 168 4.43 4.81 6.90
CA ALA A 168 4.97 3.51 6.54
C ALA A 168 6.37 3.33 7.14
N PRO A 169 6.78 2.13 7.54
CA PRO A 169 5.92 0.95 7.65
C PRO A 169 4.91 1.06 8.80
N ALA A 170 3.82 0.32 8.72
CA ALA A 170 2.82 0.25 9.77
C ALA A 170 2.69 -1.18 10.28
N HIS A 171 2.43 -1.33 11.59
CA HIS A 171 2.20 -2.62 12.23
C HIS A 171 0.80 -2.66 12.85
N PRO A 172 0.16 -3.82 12.94
CA PRO A 172 -1.09 -3.95 13.65
C PRO A 172 -0.88 -3.64 15.14
N ILE A 173 -1.79 -2.85 15.71
CA ILE A 173 -1.77 -2.49 17.13
C ILE A 173 -2.98 -3.16 17.79
N ILE A 174 -2.73 -3.94 18.83
CA ILE A 174 -3.79 -4.49 19.69
C ILE A 174 -3.89 -3.59 20.91
N GLY A 175 -4.96 -2.81 20.98
CA GLY A 175 -5.31 -1.99 22.15
C GLY A 175 -6.38 -2.69 22.98
N VAL A 176 -6.18 -2.78 24.28
CA VAL A 176 -7.23 -3.15 25.24
C VAL A 176 -7.72 -1.84 25.84
N SER A 177 -8.95 -1.44 25.51
CA SER A 177 -9.61 -0.34 26.24
C SER A 177 -9.93 -0.82 27.65
N GLN A 178 -9.37 -0.15 28.64
CA GLN A 178 -9.75 -0.31 30.04
C GLN A 178 -11.12 0.27 30.28
#